data_20c406099e2d06ef084dd12b5eb91f1e
#
_entry.id   20c406099e2d06ef084dd12b5eb91f1e
#
_cell.length_a   1.000
_cell.length_b   1.000
_cell.length_c   1.000
_cell.angle_alpha   90.00
_cell.angle_beta   90.00
_cell.angle_gamma   90.00
#
_symmetry.space_group_name_H-M   'P 1'
#
loop_
_entity.id
_entity.type
_entity.pdbx_description
1 polymer ?
#
loop_
_entity_poly.entity_id
_entity_poly.type
_entity_poly.pdbx_seq_one_letter_code
_entity_poly.pdbx_strand_id
1 'polypeptide(L)' 'KRILVSREEAARNKAFKSEMKTLIKKADLAISTNAADKEEAVKAAMIKIDQAVNRNILHKNNAARKKSAFAKKLNAAK' A
#
# COMPACT_ATOMS: atom_id res chain seq x y z
N LYS A 1 -7.10 -19.03 -12.81
CA LYS A 1 -6.51 -18.67 -13.02
C LYS A 1 -5.45 -18.20 -13.17
N ARG A 2 -4.80 -18.64 -13.15
CA ARG A 2 -3.77 -18.23 -13.21
C ARG A 2 -2.91 -18.10 -14.05
N ILE A 3 -2.48 -17.84 -14.17
CA ILE A 3 -1.79 -17.22 -15.20
C ILE A 3 -0.32 -17.37 -15.12
N LEU A 4 0.31 -17.72 -16.18
CA LEU A 4 1.75 -17.78 -16.24
C LEU A 4 2.32 -16.37 -16.30
N VAL A 5 3.15 -16.05 -15.34
CA VAL A 5 3.83 -14.76 -15.29
C VAL A 5 5.27 -14.98 -15.71
N SER A 6 5.76 -14.14 -16.60
CA SER A 6 7.15 -14.24 -17.02
C SER A 6 8.07 -13.90 -15.85
N ARG A 7 9.32 -14.34 -15.93
CA ARG A 7 10.30 -14.04 -14.88
C ARG A 7 10.48 -12.55 -14.68
N GLU A 8 10.46 -11.79 -15.76
CA GLU A 8 10.59 -10.35 -15.68
C GLU A 8 9.41 -9.73 -14.94
N GLU A 9 8.20 -10.19 -15.24
CA GLU A 9 7.02 -9.70 -14.52
C GLU A 9 7.06 -10.08 -13.06
N ALA A 10 7.50 -11.28 -12.75
CA ALA A 10 7.61 -11.73 -11.36
C ALA A 10 8.60 -10.86 -10.58
N ALA A 11 9.74 -10.54 -11.20
CA ALA A 11 10.74 -9.68 -10.58
C ALA A 11 10.20 -8.26 -10.35
N ARG A 12 9.50 -7.72 -11.34
CA ARG A 12 8.89 -6.40 -11.21
C ARG A 12 7.82 -6.39 -10.13
N ASN A 13 7.00 -7.44 -10.07
CA ASN A 13 5.96 -7.54 -9.07
C ASN A 13 6.57 -7.62 -7.67
N LYS A 14 7.66 -8.35 -7.52
CA LYS A 14 8.35 -8.45 -6.25
C LYS A 14 8.88 -7.11 -5.79
N ALA A 15 9.51 -6.37 -6.69
CA ALA A 15 10.01 -5.03 -6.40
C ALA A 15 8.87 -4.08 -6.03
N PHE A 16 7.78 -4.16 -6.77
CA PHE A 16 6.59 -3.34 -6.50
C PHE A 16 6.02 -3.64 -5.11
N LYS A 17 5.91 -4.92 -4.77
CA LYS A 17 5.40 -5.32 -3.45
C LYS A 17 6.31 -4.80 -2.34
N SER A 18 7.62 -4.85 -2.55
CA SER A 18 8.59 -4.34 -1.59
C SER A 18 8.38 -2.85 -1.35
N GLU A 19 8.25 -2.08 -2.43
CA GLU A 19 8.00 -0.65 -2.34
C GLU A 19 6.69 -0.36 -1.61
N MET A 20 5.65 -1.11 -1.96
CA MET A 20 4.35 -0.96 -1.32
C MET A 20 4.45 -1.20 0.17
N LYS A 21 5.12 -2.27 0.58
CA LYS A 21 5.30 -2.57 2.00
C LYS A 21 6.07 -1.47 2.71
N THR A 22 7.10 -0.93 2.06
CA THR A 22 7.88 0.17 2.63
C THR A 22 7.00 1.40 2.86
N LEU A 23 6.19 1.75 1.87
CA LEU A 23 5.29 2.89 2.00
C LEU A 23 4.24 2.67 3.09
N ILE A 24 3.72 1.45 3.19
CA ILE A 24 2.76 1.10 4.23
C ILE A 24 3.41 1.24 5.60
N LYS A 25 4.62 0.75 5.78
CA LYS A 25 5.36 0.88 7.03
C LYS A 25 5.61 2.33 7.38
N LYS A 26 6.01 3.12 6.40
CA LYS A 26 6.26 4.56 6.62
C LYS A 26 4.97 5.27 7.05
N ALA A 27 3.86 4.93 6.40
CA ALA A 27 2.57 5.52 6.75
C ALA A 27 2.17 5.13 8.18
N ASP A 28 2.32 3.86 8.54
CA ASP A 28 2.04 3.38 9.89
C ASP A 28 2.91 4.11 10.92
N LEU A 29 4.19 4.23 10.64
CA LEU A 29 5.12 4.90 11.53
C LEU A 29 4.75 6.37 11.68
N ALA A 30 4.44 7.04 10.57
CA ALA A 30 4.05 8.44 10.60
C ALA A 30 2.80 8.64 11.45
N ILE A 31 1.83 7.75 11.35
CA ILE A 31 0.62 7.82 12.16
C ILE A 31 0.95 7.56 13.63
N SER A 32 1.76 6.53 13.90
CA SER A 32 2.14 6.17 15.28
C SER A 32 2.89 7.29 15.98
N THR A 33 3.78 7.98 15.27
CA THR A 33 4.55 9.07 15.84
C THR A 33 3.85 10.41 15.69
N ASN A 34 2.66 10.41 15.10
CA ASN A 34 1.87 11.63 14.86
C ASN A 34 2.68 12.66 14.08
N ALA A 35 3.39 12.20 13.05
CA ALA A 35 4.23 13.07 12.24
C ALA A 35 3.38 14.08 11.47
N ALA A 36 3.95 15.24 11.18
CA ALA A 36 3.24 16.29 10.46
C ALA A 36 2.86 15.85 9.05
N ASP A 37 3.66 14.96 8.45
CA ASP A 37 3.43 14.47 7.10
C ASP A 37 2.67 13.15 7.04
N LYS A 38 2.01 12.76 8.13
CA LYS A 38 1.31 11.48 8.15
C LYS A 38 0.26 11.36 7.05
N GLU A 39 -0.45 12.45 6.76
CA GLU A 39 -1.45 12.43 5.70
C GLU A 39 -0.84 12.17 4.34
N GLU A 40 0.29 12.80 4.06
CA GLU A 40 1.01 12.58 2.81
C GLU A 40 1.53 11.15 2.71
N ALA A 41 2.08 10.63 3.80
CA ALA A 41 2.58 9.26 3.84
C ALA A 41 1.45 8.26 3.57
N VAL A 42 0.29 8.46 4.19
CA VAL A 42 -0.88 7.61 3.96
C VAL A 42 -1.35 7.72 2.53
N LYS A 43 -1.39 8.93 1.98
CA LYS A 43 -1.78 9.16 0.61
C LYS A 43 -0.89 8.38 -0.36
N ALA A 44 0.42 8.48 -0.17
CA ALA A 44 1.38 7.78 -1.02
C ALA A 44 1.15 6.27 -0.95
N ALA A 45 0.93 5.75 0.26
CA ALA A 45 0.64 4.32 0.44
C ALA A 45 -0.63 3.91 -0.27
N MET A 46 -1.68 4.73 -0.18
CA MET A 46 -2.95 4.44 -0.84
C MET A 46 -2.82 4.42 -2.35
N ILE A 47 -2.09 5.38 -2.91
CA ILE A 47 -1.84 5.43 -4.34
C ILE A 47 -1.13 4.15 -4.79
N LYS A 48 -0.13 3.73 -4.03
CA LYS A 48 0.60 2.51 -4.35
C LYS A 48 -0.30 1.28 -4.28
N ILE A 49 -1.18 1.23 -3.30
CA ILE A 49 -2.15 0.14 -3.16
C ILE A 49 -3.08 0.09 -4.37
N ASP A 50 -3.57 1.24 -4.83
CA ASP A 50 -4.42 1.31 -6.02
C ASP A 50 -3.68 0.81 -7.26
N GLN A 51 -2.42 1.20 -7.41
CA GLN A 51 -1.59 0.73 -8.53
C GLN A 51 -1.41 -0.78 -8.46
N ALA A 52 -1.25 -1.32 -7.27
CA ALA A 52 -1.12 -2.77 -7.09
C ALA A 52 -2.37 -3.50 -7.56
N VAL A 53 -3.55 -2.96 -7.30
CA VAL A 53 -4.80 -3.54 -7.78
C VAL A 53 -4.85 -3.49 -9.31
N ASN A 54 -4.48 -2.36 -9.90
CA ASN A 54 -4.46 -2.21 -11.36
C ASN A 54 -3.51 -3.20 -12.03
N ARG A 55 -2.44 -3.57 -11.35
CA ARG A 55 -1.45 -4.51 -11.86
C ARG A 55 -1.76 -5.96 -11.49
N ASN A 56 -2.89 -6.20 -10.84
CA ASN A 56 -3.27 -7.53 -10.37
C ASN A 56 -2.29 -8.12 -9.36
N ILE A 57 -1.52 -7.28 -8.69
CA ILE A 57 -0.62 -7.70 -7.64
C ILE A 57 -1.38 -7.91 -6.34
N LEU A 58 -2.39 -7.09 -6.12
CA LEU A 58 -3.18 -7.10 -4.90
C LEU A 58 -4.66 -7.19 -5.27
N HIS A 59 -5.39 -8.04 -4.56
CA HIS A 59 -6.83 -8.16 -4.77
C HIS A 59 -7.54 -6.93 -4.24
N LYS A 60 -8.60 -6.49 -4.92
CA LYS A 60 -9.33 -5.29 -4.54
C LYS A 60 -9.86 -5.34 -3.10
N ASN A 61 -10.24 -6.52 -2.61
CA ASN A 61 -10.72 -6.65 -1.24
C ASN A 61 -9.62 -6.37 -0.23
N ASN A 62 -8.41 -6.86 -0.50
CA ASN A 62 -7.27 -6.57 0.36
C ASN A 62 -6.91 -5.09 0.32
N ALA A 63 -6.98 -4.50 -0.87
CA ALA A 63 -6.71 -3.08 -1.03
C ALA A 63 -7.71 -2.24 -0.21
N ALA A 64 -8.99 -2.59 -0.30
CA ALA A 64 -10.03 -1.89 0.44
C ALA A 64 -9.79 -1.98 1.94
N ARG A 65 -9.41 -3.15 2.44
CA ARG A 65 -9.10 -3.35 3.86
C ARG A 65 -7.93 -2.47 4.30
N LYS A 66 -6.87 -2.45 3.50
CA LYS A 66 -5.68 -1.64 3.83
C LYS A 66 -6.01 -0.16 3.84
N LYS A 67 -6.75 0.30 2.84
CA LYS A 67 -7.15 1.71 2.76
C LYS A 67 -8.06 2.08 3.93
N SER A 68 -9.00 1.21 4.26
CA SER A 68 -9.90 1.43 5.39
C SER A 68 -9.13 1.50 6.71
N ALA A 69 -8.16 0.60 6.90
CA ALA A 69 -7.33 0.59 8.10
C ALA A 69 -6.56 1.90 8.24
N PHE A 70 -5.98 2.40 7.14
CA PHE A 70 -5.25 3.67 7.18
C PHE A 70 -6.18 4.84 7.48
N ALA A 71 -7.36 4.86 6.88
CA ALA A 71 -8.33 5.91 7.15
C ALA A 71 -8.71 5.95 8.62
N LYS A 72 -8.95 4.80 9.22
CA LYS A 72 -9.28 4.70 10.64
C LYS A 72 -8.13 5.16 11.52
N LYS A 73 -6.92 4.72 11.21
CA LYS A 73 -5.73 5.11 11.97
C LYS A 73 -5.50 6.61 11.88
N LEU A 74 -5.64 7.16 10.69
CA LEU A 74 -5.44 8.60 10.48
C LEU A 74 -6.48 9.40 11.25
N ASN A 75 -7.73 8.98 11.22
CA ASN A 75 -8.79 9.66 11.97
C ASN A 75 -8.55 9.57 13.47
N ALA A 76 -8.09 8.43 13.95
CA ALA A 76 -7.77 8.26 15.37
C ALA A 76 -6.61 9.13 15.82
N ALA A 77 -5.67 9.40 14.91
CA ALA A 77 -4.49 10.21 15.21
C ALA A 77 -4.73 11.72 15.15
N LYS A 78 -5.86 12.13 14.62
CA LYS A 78 -6.19 13.58 14.52
C LYS A 78 -6.57 14.21 15.86
#